data_f83e3b15cea869909cebe519491c100f
#
_entry.id   f83e3b15cea869909cebe519491c100f
#
_cell.length_a   1.000
_cell.length_b   1.000
_cell.length_c   1.000
_cell.angle_alpha   90.00
_cell.angle_beta   90.00
_cell.angle_gamma   90.00
#
_symmetry.space_group_name_H-M   'P 1'
#
loop_
_entity.id
_entity.type
_entity.pdbx_description
1 polymer ?
#
loop_
_entity_poly.entity_id
_entity_poly.type
_entity_poly.pdbx_seq_one_letter_code
_entity_poly.pdbx_strand_id
1 'polypeptide(L)'
;MGINQSDSCYLTPVPHEQRRSPTTMGLLWITMTTAFPAVLIGFEWHKQGFSFSQILFCSVLGCIFLLAYAIPASLLGAKSGLGYCGLSRVVFGRWGTRLVAANLIWMSVVWYGIFAVLMAQAVNDLLQVHYSMTVMAIIFGLLMAFNNFFGFAGIANFARFIAAPVLIAWVGYTFFKTINMVPHAALFEPSHQPMMTALTVTSSFVIGFAVWGNEPDYWRYSKPCSLRIAIPMVIALLIGQVIFPITGWLISQTTGITNSDTATAFLNNYSFAGFAIIGLFVLAASYFATNDSILFGSDAALETIWPMKHKTAIIILAMVGAVTAAIFSVNDSIKTLSVITDLSCIFLPVPTVIMITEWWLREKFFRLPIDFANVPALIELPAIDWPAIIALLAGFVVGTVTSGWIPGLESLHVGICSIQAWLTSAFIYTVLRVREYRMETVGQALIPEITEQATESILIEP
;
A
#
# COMPACT_ATOMS: atom_id res chain seq x y z
N MET A 1 -18.15 1.91 26.67
CA MET A 1 -18.89 2.98 26.00
C MET A 1 -18.59 2.88 24.52
N GLY A 2 -19.51 2.33 23.74
CA GLY A 2 -19.37 2.23 22.30
C GLY A 2 -19.59 3.60 21.67
N ILE A 3 -18.55 4.16 21.09
CA ILE A 3 -18.68 5.32 20.22
C ILE A 3 -19.45 4.85 18.99
N ASN A 4 -20.65 5.36 18.80
CA ASN A 4 -21.38 5.23 17.53
C ASN A 4 -20.47 5.83 16.44
N GLN A 5 -19.77 5.00 15.70
CA GLN A 5 -19.03 5.37 14.49
C GLN A 5 -20.04 5.58 13.35
N SER A 6 -20.88 6.59 13.47
CA SER A 6 -21.79 7.00 12.42
C SER A 6 -21.20 8.20 11.68
N ASP A 7 -21.04 8.00 10.41
CA ASP A 7 -21.21 8.94 9.28
C ASP A 7 -20.23 10.10 9.05
N SER A 8 -19.26 10.40 9.90
CA SER A 8 -18.29 11.48 9.63
C SER A 8 -16.85 11.20 10.10
N CYS A 9 -16.59 10.01 10.59
CA CYS A 9 -15.32 9.66 11.25
C CYS A 9 -14.09 9.78 10.34
N TYR A 10 -14.26 9.63 9.02
CA TYR A 10 -13.14 9.72 8.06
C TYR A 10 -12.77 11.15 7.65
N LEU A 11 -13.66 12.11 7.90
CA LEU A 11 -13.49 13.52 7.53
C LEU A 11 -13.06 14.40 8.70
N THR A 12 -13.12 13.86 9.92
CA THR A 12 -12.69 14.57 11.12
C THR A 12 -11.30 14.09 11.52
N PRO A 13 -10.40 15.03 11.91
CA PRO A 13 -9.08 14.65 12.40
C PRO A 13 -9.17 13.73 13.61
N VAL A 14 -8.34 12.68 13.63
CA VAL A 14 -8.26 11.76 14.78
C VAL A 14 -7.76 12.51 16.03
N PRO A 15 -8.54 12.50 17.14
CA PRO A 15 -8.14 13.14 18.39
C PRO A 15 -6.84 12.56 18.95
N HIS A 16 -6.07 13.39 19.67
CA HIS A 16 -4.76 12.99 20.21
C HIS A 16 -4.84 11.78 21.16
N GLU A 17 -5.94 11.64 21.90
CA GLU A 17 -6.19 10.55 22.86
C GLU A 17 -6.38 9.18 22.16
N GLN A 18 -6.81 9.19 20.92
CA GLN A 18 -7.02 7.97 20.13
C GLN A 18 -5.76 7.50 19.39
N ARG A 19 -4.68 8.28 19.45
CA ARG A 19 -3.43 7.96 18.75
C ARG A 19 -2.68 6.82 19.43
N ARG A 20 -2.12 5.93 18.60
CA ARG A 20 -1.47 4.69 19.02
C ARG A 20 0.04 4.87 19.21
N SER A 21 0.65 3.93 19.92
CA SER A 21 2.12 3.89 20.10
C SER A 21 2.83 3.50 18.79
N PRO A 22 4.10 3.91 18.60
CA PRO A 22 4.91 3.48 17.46
C PRO A 22 5.02 1.96 17.34
N THR A 23 5.08 1.24 18.47
CA THR A 23 5.12 -0.23 18.47
C THR A 23 3.85 -0.83 17.88
N THR A 24 2.67 -0.34 18.28
CA THR A 24 1.39 -0.82 17.72
C THR A 24 1.32 -0.54 16.22
N MET A 25 1.72 0.65 15.79
CA MET A 25 1.74 1.01 14.38
C MET A 25 2.75 0.18 13.59
N GLY A 26 3.93 -0.09 14.16
CA GLY A 26 4.95 -0.95 13.54
C GLY A 26 4.48 -2.40 13.37
N LEU A 27 3.85 -2.98 14.39
CA LEU A 27 3.32 -4.34 14.31
C LEU A 27 2.17 -4.44 13.29
N LEU A 28 1.30 -3.44 13.22
CA LEU A 28 0.30 -3.35 12.17
C LEU A 28 0.97 -3.25 10.79
N TRP A 29 1.98 -2.37 10.65
CA TRP A 29 2.66 -2.17 9.37
C TRP A 29 3.42 -3.43 8.91
N ILE A 30 3.98 -4.21 9.83
CA ILE A 30 4.57 -5.52 9.52
C ILE A 30 3.52 -6.42 8.85
N THR A 31 2.31 -6.54 9.39
CA THR A 31 1.28 -7.39 8.79
C THR A 31 0.73 -6.87 7.47
N MET A 32 0.85 -5.57 7.22
CA MET A 32 0.45 -4.93 5.96
C MET A 32 1.48 -5.10 4.85
N THR A 33 2.76 -5.08 5.20
CA THR A 33 3.85 -5.19 4.21
C THR A 33 4.44 -6.59 4.13
N THR A 34 3.89 -7.55 4.88
CA THR A 34 4.43 -8.90 5.01
C THR A 34 3.31 -9.92 4.89
N ALA A 35 3.34 -10.70 3.83
CA ALA A 35 2.46 -11.84 3.73
C ALA A 35 3.22 -13.04 3.16
N PHE A 36 2.71 -14.24 3.40
CA PHE A 36 3.32 -15.49 2.97
C PHE A 36 3.71 -15.52 1.47
N PRO A 37 2.95 -14.93 0.54
CA PRO A 37 3.34 -14.87 -0.87
C PRO A 37 4.72 -14.25 -1.12
N ALA A 38 5.21 -13.36 -0.25
CA ALA A 38 6.55 -12.82 -0.38
C ALA A 38 7.65 -13.90 -0.27
N VAL A 39 7.40 -14.98 0.49
CA VAL A 39 8.31 -16.15 0.50
C VAL A 39 8.23 -16.92 -0.82
N LEU A 40 7.02 -17.11 -1.36
CA LEU A 40 6.83 -17.81 -2.65
C LEU A 40 7.52 -17.10 -3.80
N ILE A 41 7.53 -15.78 -3.81
CA ILE A 41 8.27 -14.99 -4.79
C ILE A 41 9.77 -15.21 -4.69
N GLY A 42 10.32 -15.48 -3.52
CA GLY A 42 11.72 -15.86 -3.36
C GLY A 42 12.10 -17.14 -4.12
N PHE A 43 11.20 -18.14 -4.15
CA PHE A 43 11.35 -19.34 -4.98
C PHE A 43 11.36 -18.97 -6.46
N GLU A 44 10.45 -18.10 -6.89
CA GLU A 44 10.35 -17.69 -8.29
C GLU A 44 11.60 -16.90 -8.73
N TRP A 45 12.15 -16.02 -7.90
CA TRP A 45 13.39 -15.31 -8.20
C TRP A 45 14.60 -16.24 -8.30
N HIS A 46 14.68 -17.28 -7.45
CA HIS A 46 15.69 -18.31 -7.60
C HIS A 46 15.55 -19.09 -8.89
N LYS A 47 14.34 -19.49 -9.25
CA LYS A 47 14.01 -20.17 -10.52
C LYS A 47 14.39 -19.32 -11.74
N GLN A 48 14.21 -18.01 -11.68
CA GLN A 48 14.62 -17.06 -12.72
C GLN A 48 16.13 -16.86 -12.80
N GLY A 49 16.91 -17.37 -11.85
CA GLY A 49 18.37 -17.33 -11.86
C GLY A 49 18.97 -16.06 -11.27
N PHE A 50 18.21 -15.32 -10.44
CA PHE A 50 18.76 -14.17 -9.70
C PHE A 50 19.65 -14.64 -8.56
N SER A 51 20.84 -14.02 -8.39
CA SER A 51 21.75 -14.29 -7.29
C SER A 51 21.28 -13.66 -5.99
N PHE A 52 21.77 -14.18 -4.88
CA PHE A 52 21.53 -13.63 -3.54
C PHE A 52 21.88 -12.14 -3.45
N SER A 53 23.03 -11.74 -3.98
CA SER A 53 23.48 -10.34 -3.97
C SER A 53 22.57 -9.42 -4.77
N GLN A 54 22.07 -9.87 -5.93
CA GLN A 54 21.11 -9.12 -6.73
C GLN A 54 19.80 -8.90 -5.98
N ILE A 55 19.23 -9.96 -5.42
CA ILE A 55 17.95 -9.88 -4.70
C ILE A 55 18.09 -8.97 -3.47
N LEU A 56 19.15 -9.14 -2.69
CA LEU A 56 19.40 -8.31 -1.51
C LEU A 56 19.54 -6.83 -1.89
N PHE A 57 20.39 -6.52 -2.86
CA PHE A 57 20.62 -5.14 -3.31
C PHE A 57 19.34 -4.50 -3.87
N CYS A 58 18.65 -5.20 -4.79
CA CYS A 58 17.45 -4.67 -5.43
C CYS A 58 16.27 -4.53 -4.44
N SER A 59 16.11 -5.48 -3.49
CA SER A 59 15.07 -5.38 -2.45
C SER A 59 15.33 -4.19 -1.52
N VAL A 60 16.57 -4.01 -1.07
CA VAL A 60 16.95 -2.85 -0.22
C VAL A 60 16.73 -1.54 -0.97
N LEU A 61 17.13 -1.48 -2.24
CA LEU A 61 16.93 -0.28 -3.07
C LEU A 61 15.44 0.01 -3.31
N GLY A 62 14.63 -1.02 -3.58
CA GLY A 62 13.18 -0.90 -3.68
C GLY A 62 12.55 -0.37 -2.38
N CYS A 63 13.00 -0.88 -1.22
CA CYS A 63 12.59 -0.36 0.09
C CYS A 63 12.97 1.11 0.30
N ILE A 64 14.14 1.54 -0.13
CA ILE A 64 14.57 2.95 -0.04
C ILE A 64 13.64 3.85 -0.87
N PHE A 65 13.33 3.48 -2.11
CA PHE A 65 12.38 4.23 -2.93
C PHE A 65 10.99 4.27 -2.32
N LEU A 66 10.52 3.13 -1.81
CA LEU A 66 9.22 3.08 -1.14
C LEU A 66 9.19 3.96 0.13
N LEU A 67 10.24 3.96 0.95
CA LEU A 67 10.33 4.81 2.14
C LEU A 67 10.35 6.30 1.79
N ALA A 68 10.98 6.68 0.69
CA ALA A 68 11.00 8.07 0.22
C ALA A 68 9.59 8.60 -0.10
N TYR A 69 8.66 7.71 -0.46
CA TYR A 69 7.24 8.00 -0.65
C TYR A 69 6.43 7.80 0.64
N ALA A 70 6.56 6.64 1.27
CA ALA A 70 5.67 6.21 2.35
C ALA A 70 5.83 7.03 3.65
N ILE A 71 7.04 7.50 3.97
CA ILE A 71 7.27 8.36 5.14
C ILE A 71 6.56 9.72 4.99
N PRO A 72 6.72 10.48 3.89
CA PRO A 72 5.94 11.70 3.68
C PRO A 72 4.43 11.48 3.67
N ALA A 73 3.93 10.42 3.02
CA ALA A 73 2.52 10.07 2.99
C ALA A 73 1.96 9.86 4.41
N SER A 74 2.67 9.07 5.19
CA SER A 74 2.31 8.76 6.58
C SER A 74 2.40 9.97 7.49
N LEU A 75 3.42 10.82 7.29
CA LEU A 75 3.59 12.05 8.05
C LEU A 75 2.46 13.04 7.75
N LEU A 76 2.00 13.12 6.50
CA LEU A 76 0.85 13.92 6.11
C LEU A 76 -0.42 13.46 6.85
N GLY A 77 -0.69 12.16 6.89
CA GLY A 77 -1.79 11.57 7.66
C GLY A 77 -1.68 11.84 9.16
N ALA A 78 -0.49 11.67 9.75
CA ALA A 78 -0.25 11.91 11.17
C ALA A 78 -0.39 13.39 11.55
N LYS A 79 0.05 14.32 10.70
CA LYS A 79 -0.05 15.77 10.94
C LYS A 79 -1.48 16.27 10.79
N SER A 80 -2.14 15.90 9.71
CA SER A 80 -3.52 16.32 9.43
C SER A 80 -4.53 15.63 10.35
N GLY A 81 -4.25 14.40 10.79
CA GLY A 81 -5.22 13.53 11.44
C GLY A 81 -6.28 12.97 10.47
N LEU A 82 -6.17 13.29 9.18
CA LEU A 82 -7.11 12.90 8.14
C LEU A 82 -6.65 11.65 7.40
N GLY A 83 -7.61 10.85 6.91
CA GLY A 83 -7.35 9.76 5.99
C GLY A 83 -7.21 10.22 4.54
N TYR A 84 -6.92 9.26 3.68
CA TYR A 84 -6.73 9.44 2.24
C TYR A 84 -7.86 10.21 1.56
N CYS A 85 -9.12 9.83 1.81
CA CYS A 85 -10.27 10.50 1.22
C CYS A 85 -10.49 11.92 1.74
N GLY A 86 -10.16 12.20 3.00
CA GLY A 86 -10.18 13.54 3.56
C GLY A 86 -9.14 14.46 2.91
N LEU A 87 -7.93 13.95 2.75
CA LEU A 87 -6.84 14.67 2.08
C LEU A 87 -7.09 14.89 0.59
N SER A 88 -7.68 13.92 -0.09
CA SER A 88 -7.98 14.04 -1.53
C SER A 88 -8.97 15.18 -1.84
N ARG A 89 -9.87 15.52 -0.91
CA ARG A 89 -10.80 16.66 -1.07
C ARG A 89 -10.07 17.98 -1.23
N VAL A 90 -8.99 18.18 -0.52
CA VAL A 90 -8.20 19.42 -0.55
C VAL A 90 -7.49 19.60 -1.90
N VAL A 91 -7.32 18.51 -2.68
CA VAL A 91 -6.45 18.48 -3.85
C VAL A 91 -7.20 18.27 -5.17
N PHE A 92 -8.16 17.34 -5.20
CA PHE A 92 -8.72 16.83 -6.47
C PHE A 92 -10.08 17.41 -6.87
N GLY A 93 -10.71 18.18 -5.98
CA GLY A 93 -12.08 18.63 -6.18
C GLY A 93 -13.10 17.47 -6.03
N ARG A 94 -14.39 17.78 -6.28
CA ARG A 94 -15.49 16.86 -5.98
C ARG A 94 -15.46 15.56 -6.78
N TRP A 95 -15.32 15.65 -8.10
CA TRP A 95 -15.28 14.46 -8.97
C TRP A 95 -13.93 13.76 -8.92
N GLY A 96 -12.83 14.53 -8.79
CA GLY A 96 -11.50 13.96 -8.65
C GLY A 96 -11.35 13.14 -7.36
N THR A 97 -11.91 13.60 -6.25
CA THR A 97 -11.95 12.83 -5.00
C THR A 97 -12.70 11.50 -5.17
N ARG A 98 -13.82 11.48 -5.88
CA ARG A 98 -14.54 10.23 -6.18
C ARG A 98 -13.75 9.30 -7.11
N LEU A 99 -13.07 9.86 -8.11
CA LEU A 99 -12.20 9.09 -9.00
C LEU A 99 -11.05 8.42 -8.24
N VAL A 100 -10.41 9.17 -7.35
CA VAL A 100 -9.30 8.69 -6.50
C VAL A 100 -9.80 7.62 -5.52
N ALA A 101 -10.99 7.80 -4.94
CA ALA A 101 -11.64 6.80 -4.09
C ALA A 101 -11.97 5.51 -4.88
N ALA A 102 -12.51 5.63 -6.10
CA ALA A 102 -12.79 4.49 -6.96
C ALA A 102 -11.51 3.76 -7.36
N ASN A 103 -10.41 4.49 -7.62
CA ASN A 103 -9.10 3.91 -7.86
C ASN A 103 -8.60 3.07 -6.68
N LEU A 104 -8.77 3.54 -5.45
CA LEU A 104 -8.40 2.77 -4.26
C LEU A 104 -9.27 1.51 -4.11
N ILE A 105 -10.59 1.61 -4.33
CA ILE A 105 -11.52 0.48 -4.17
C ILE A 105 -11.20 -0.65 -5.14
N TRP A 106 -11.04 -0.38 -6.42
CA TRP A 106 -10.82 -1.44 -7.40
C TRP A 106 -9.49 -2.16 -7.16
N MET A 107 -8.41 -1.43 -6.82
CA MET A 107 -7.14 -2.03 -6.46
C MET A 107 -7.24 -2.88 -5.20
N SER A 108 -7.95 -2.39 -4.19
CA SER A 108 -8.16 -3.12 -2.94
C SER A 108 -8.96 -4.40 -3.15
N VAL A 109 -10.02 -4.37 -3.97
CA VAL A 109 -10.83 -5.56 -4.30
C VAL A 109 -9.99 -6.61 -5.03
N VAL A 110 -9.11 -6.18 -5.93
CA VAL A 110 -8.18 -7.05 -6.65
C VAL A 110 -7.20 -7.73 -5.67
N TRP A 111 -6.59 -6.97 -4.77
CA TRP A 111 -5.73 -7.52 -3.72
C TRP A 111 -6.48 -8.46 -2.77
N TYR A 112 -7.67 -8.09 -2.36
CA TYR A 112 -8.49 -8.91 -1.48
C TYR A 112 -8.81 -10.26 -2.10
N GLY A 113 -9.18 -10.27 -3.39
CA GLY A 113 -9.49 -11.47 -4.14
C GLY A 113 -8.30 -12.41 -4.26
N ILE A 114 -7.12 -11.92 -4.62
CA ILE A 114 -5.94 -12.78 -4.77
C ILE A 114 -5.49 -13.40 -3.45
N PHE A 115 -5.57 -12.68 -2.32
CA PHE A 115 -5.23 -13.25 -1.02
C PHE A 115 -6.23 -14.33 -0.58
N ALA A 116 -7.50 -14.22 -0.94
CA ALA A 116 -8.48 -15.28 -0.69
C ALA A 116 -8.18 -16.55 -1.52
N VAL A 117 -7.73 -16.40 -2.77
CA VAL A 117 -7.28 -17.51 -3.62
C VAL A 117 -6.02 -18.16 -3.05
N LEU A 118 -5.02 -17.37 -2.69
CA LEU A 118 -3.77 -17.89 -2.12
C LEU A 118 -3.99 -18.62 -0.78
N MET A 119 -4.96 -18.17 0.04
CA MET A 119 -5.33 -18.90 1.24
C MET A 119 -6.04 -20.22 0.91
N ALA A 120 -6.91 -20.25 -0.09
CA ALA A 120 -7.58 -21.47 -0.55
C ALA A 120 -6.53 -22.49 -1.08
N GLN A 121 -5.58 -22.04 -1.87
CA GLN A 121 -4.45 -22.86 -2.34
C GLN A 121 -3.64 -23.39 -1.16
N ALA A 122 -3.28 -22.54 -0.21
CA ALA A 122 -2.51 -22.93 0.95
C ALA A 122 -3.19 -24.01 1.80
N VAL A 123 -4.52 -23.96 1.96
CA VAL A 123 -5.28 -25.00 2.65
C VAL A 123 -5.23 -26.33 1.90
N ASN A 124 -5.46 -26.32 0.59
CA ASN A 124 -5.37 -27.52 -0.23
C ASN A 124 -3.98 -28.16 -0.16
N ASP A 125 -2.93 -27.34 -0.26
CA ASP A 125 -1.54 -27.81 -0.26
C ASP A 125 -1.10 -28.35 1.10
N LEU A 126 -1.44 -27.67 2.21
CA LEU A 126 -1.05 -28.11 3.55
C LEU A 126 -1.79 -29.36 4.01
N LEU A 127 -3.09 -29.46 3.69
CA LEU A 127 -3.92 -30.62 4.07
C LEU A 127 -3.84 -31.75 3.06
N GLN A 128 -3.17 -31.56 1.92
CA GLN A 128 -3.10 -32.52 0.82
C GLN A 128 -4.49 -32.97 0.35
N VAL A 129 -5.42 -31.99 0.25
CA VAL A 129 -6.80 -32.20 -0.21
C VAL A 129 -7.02 -31.48 -1.54
N HIS A 130 -8.06 -31.84 -2.25
CA HIS A 130 -8.39 -31.27 -3.57
C HIS A 130 -9.81 -30.70 -3.55
N TYR A 131 -10.04 -29.74 -2.65
CA TYR A 131 -11.29 -28.99 -2.65
C TYR A 131 -11.37 -28.02 -3.82
N SER A 132 -12.57 -27.70 -4.26
CA SER A 132 -12.79 -26.71 -5.32
C SER A 132 -12.16 -25.36 -4.94
N MET A 133 -11.17 -24.93 -5.73
CA MET A 133 -10.48 -23.65 -5.51
C MET A 133 -11.45 -22.47 -5.48
N THR A 134 -12.44 -22.46 -6.40
CA THR A 134 -13.43 -21.40 -6.49
C THR A 134 -14.29 -21.32 -5.24
N VAL A 135 -14.78 -22.48 -4.76
CA VAL A 135 -15.63 -22.53 -3.55
C VAL A 135 -14.84 -22.09 -2.32
N MET A 136 -13.60 -22.58 -2.17
CA MET A 136 -12.74 -22.22 -1.05
C MET A 136 -12.36 -20.73 -1.08
N ALA A 137 -12.04 -20.18 -2.25
CA ALA A 137 -11.71 -18.77 -2.42
C ALA A 137 -12.91 -17.86 -2.05
N ILE A 138 -14.14 -18.24 -2.43
CA ILE A 138 -15.35 -17.52 -2.02
C ILE A 138 -15.52 -17.58 -0.50
N ILE A 139 -15.39 -18.76 0.11
CA ILE A 139 -15.52 -18.93 1.57
C ILE A 139 -14.50 -18.06 2.30
N PHE A 140 -13.22 -18.11 1.93
CA PHE A 140 -12.19 -17.26 2.55
C PHE A 140 -12.41 -15.79 2.27
N GLY A 141 -12.85 -15.41 1.08
CA GLY A 141 -13.21 -14.04 0.75
C GLY A 141 -14.32 -13.48 1.66
N LEU A 142 -15.27 -14.30 2.07
CA LEU A 142 -16.30 -13.87 3.02
C LEU A 142 -15.80 -13.89 4.48
N LEU A 143 -15.02 -14.91 4.87
CA LEU A 143 -14.53 -15.05 6.25
C LEU A 143 -13.53 -13.96 6.63
N MET A 144 -12.66 -13.54 5.71
CA MET A 144 -11.62 -12.54 5.96
C MET A 144 -12.18 -11.14 6.27
N ALA A 145 -13.46 -10.87 6.00
CA ALA A 145 -14.09 -9.60 6.36
C ALA A 145 -14.44 -9.47 7.85
N PHE A 146 -14.37 -10.57 8.63
CA PHE A 146 -14.93 -10.62 9.97
C PHE A 146 -14.38 -9.56 10.93
N ASN A 147 -13.06 -9.38 10.97
CA ASN A 147 -12.42 -8.41 11.88
C ASN A 147 -12.77 -6.95 11.56
N ASN A 148 -13.11 -6.65 10.31
CA ASN A 148 -13.46 -5.31 9.88
C ASN A 148 -14.76 -4.78 10.51
N PHE A 149 -15.64 -5.67 10.96
CA PHE A 149 -16.84 -5.24 11.72
C PHE A 149 -16.50 -4.54 13.05
N PHE A 150 -15.28 -4.71 13.57
CA PHE A 150 -14.79 -4.09 14.79
C PHE A 150 -13.95 -2.83 14.53
N GLY A 151 -13.83 -2.40 13.26
CA GLY A 151 -13.08 -1.23 12.83
C GLY A 151 -11.58 -1.30 13.15
N PHE A 152 -10.91 -0.13 13.18
CA PHE A 152 -9.46 -0.05 13.36
C PHE A 152 -8.94 -0.77 14.62
N ALA A 153 -9.69 -0.77 15.71
CA ALA A 153 -9.28 -1.43 16.94
C ALA A 153 -9.19 -2.96 16.79
N GLY A 154 -10.12 -3.57 16.06
CA GLY A 154 -10.10 -5.00 15.76
C GLY A 154 -8.86 -5.39 14.98
N ILE A 155 -8.61 -4.68 13.90
CA ILE A 155 -7.47 -4.91 12.99
C ILE A 155 -6.14 -4.70 13.72
N ALA A 156 -5.97 -3.59 14.41
CA ALA A 156 -4.73 -3.26 15.12
C ALA A 156 -4.44 -4.24 16.28
N ASN A 157 -5.47 -4.73 16.97
CA ASN A 157 -5.30 -5.73 18.02
C ASN A 157 -4.94 -7.10 17.46
N PHE A 158 -5.61 -7.55 16.39
CA PHE A 158 -5.27 -8.80 15.72
C PHE A 158 -3.82 -8.79 15.19
N ALA A 159 -3.44 -7.71 14.50
CA ALA A 159 -2.07 -7.51 14.04
C ALA A 159 -1.04 -7.56 15.18
N ARG A 160 -1.31 -6.83 16.27
CA ARG A 160 -0.39 -6.68 17.40
C ARG A 160 -0.20 -7.96 18.22
N PHE A 161 -1.29 -8.66 18.53
CA PHE A 161 -1.25 -9.75 19.51
C PHE A 161 -1.16 -11.13 18.87
N ILE A 162 -1.53 -11.27 17.60
CA ILE A 162 -1.57 -12.55 16.90
C ILE A 162 -0.68 -12.52 15.66
N ALA A 163 -1.05 -11.76 14.63
CA ALA A 163 -0.46 -11.92 13.31
C ALA A 163 1.02 -11.54 13.25
N ALA A 164 1.41 -10.35 13.71
CA ALA A 164 2.81 -9.94 13.65
C ALA A 164 3.75 -10.83 14.50
N PRO A 165 3.42 -11.16 15.76
CA PRO A 165 4.26 -12.09 16.55
C PRO A 165 4.43 -13.46 15.88
N VAL A 166 3.35 -14.03 15.34
CA VAL A 166 3.38 -15.33 14.66
C VAL A 166 4.24 -15.28 13.40
N LEU A 167 4.08 -14.25 12.58
CA LEU A 167 4.86 -14.09 11.35
C LEU A 167 6.35 -13.86 11.61
N ILE A 168 6.67 -13.01 12.59
CA ILE A 168 8.06 -12.73 12.97
C ILE A 168 8.74 -14.01 13.53
N ALA A 169 8.04 -14.74 14.41
CA ALA A 169 8.56 -15.98 14.98
C ALA A 169 8.80 -17.04 13.90
N TRP A 170 7.83 -17.22 13.01
CA TRP A 170 7.93 -18.19 11.92
C TRP A 170 9.05 -17.87 10.93
N VAL A 171 9.10 -16.64 10.41
CA VAL A 171 10.13 -16.27 9.45
C VAL A 171 11.50 -16.25 10.09
N GLY A 172 11.61 -15.77 11.34
CA GLY A 172 12.88 -15.80 12.09
C GLY A 172 13.40 -17.22 12.24
N TYR A 173 12.57 -18.15 12.72
CA TYR A 173 12.94 -19.57 12.81
C TYR A 173 13.37 -20.14 11.45
N THR A 174 12.57 -19.92 10.42
CA THR A 174 12.81 -20.49 9.09
C THR A 174 14.06 -19.88 8.44
N PHE A 175 14.26 -18.58 8.56
CA PHE A 175 15.43 -17.88 8.06
C PHE A 175 16.72 -18.40 8.72
N PHE A 176 16.78 -18.41 10.07
CA PHE A 176 17.97 -18.87 10.79
C PHE A 176 18.26 -20.35 10.56
N LYS A 177 17.23 -21.18 10.47
CA LYS A 177 17.40 -22.59 10.08
C LYS A 177 18.05 -22.69 8.70
N THR A 178 17.52 -21.96 7.71
CA THR A 178 17.93 -22.11 6.32
C THR A 178 19.31 -21.53 6.05
N ILE A 179 19.61 -20.32 6.56
CA ILE A 179 20.89 -19.65 6.32
C ILE A 179 22.10 -20.46 6.84
N ASN A 180 21.90 -21.22 7.91
CA ASN A 180 22.93 -22.12 8.44
C ASN A 180 23.14 -23.38 7.59
N MET A 181 22.23 -23.69 6.68
CA MET A 181 22.31 -24.85 5.80
C MET A 181 22.86 -24.49 4.40
N VAL A 182 22.79 -23.22 4.03
CA VAL A 182 23.26 -22.77 2.70
C VAL A 182 24.79 -22.78 2.66
N PRO A 183 25.40 -23.41 1.65
CA PRO A 183 26.84 -23.31 1.45
C PRO A 183 27.26 -21.85 1.23
N HIS A 184 28.29 -21.39 1.94
CA HIS A 184 28.76 -20.00 1.81
C HIS A 184 29.06 -19.60 0.35
N ALA A 185 29.59 -20.52 -0.47
CA ALA A 185 29.88 -20.29 -1.86
C ALA A 185 28.61 -19.88 -2.64
N ALA A 186 27.46 -20.50 -2.37
CA ALA A 186 26.19 -20.19 -3.06
C ALA A 186 25.70 -18.77 -2.83
N LEU A 187 26.04 -18.13 -1.71
CA LEU A 187 25.70 -16.73 -1.44
C LEU A 187 26.49 -15.74 -2.31
N PHE A 188 27.62 -16.17 -2.87
CA PHE A 188 28.50 -15.33 -3.68
C PHE A 188 28.54 -15.77 -5.14
N GLU A 189 27.70 -16.73 -5.54
CA GLU A 189 27.60 -17.14 -6.94
C GLU A 189 27.15 -15.96 -7.82
N PRO A 190 27.84 -15.73 -8.94
CA PRO A 190 27.43 -14.71 -9.88
C PRO A 190 26.11 -15.08 -10.54
N SER A 191 25.27 -14.09 -10.76
CA SER A 191 24.01 -14.30 -11.49
C SER A 191 24.26 -14.42 -12.99
N HIS A 192 23.42 -15.21 -13.66
CA HIS A 192 23.33 -15.26 -15.11
C HIS A 192 22.38 -14.17 -15.68
N GLN A 193 21.64 -13.46 -14.79
CA GLN A 193 20.69 -12.43 -15.20
C GLN A 193 21.32 -11.02 -15.12
N PRO A 194 20.99 -10.11 -16.06
CA PRO A 194 21.42 -8.72 -16.00
C PRO A 194 20.92 -8.04 -14.72
N MET A 195 21.74 -7.16 -14.14
CA MET A 195 21.37 -6.40 -12.94
C MET A 195 20.11 -5.55 -13.16
N MET A 196 19.93 -4.99 -14.37
CA MET A 196 18.74 -4.19 -14.69
C MET A 196 17.47 -5.04 -14.66
N THR A 197 17.50 -6.26 -15.15
CA THR A 197 16.36 -7.21 -15.09
C THR A 197 16.03 -7.52 -13.63
N ALA A 198 17.05 -7.84 -12.82
CA ALA A 198 16.84 -8.08 -11.39
C ALA A 198 16.26 -6.85 -10.69
N LEU A 199 16.76 -5.66 -10.98
CA LEU A 199 16.26 -4.40 -10.42
C LEU A 199 14.79 -4.16 -10.79
N THR A 200 14.43 -4.33 -12.06
CA THR A 200 13.06 -4.12 -12.52
C THR A 200 12.09 -5.09 -11.84
N VAL A 201 12.37 -6.40 -11.92
CA VAL A 201 11.48 -7.44 -11.36
C VAL A 201 11.39 -7.34 -9.84
N THR A 202 12.53 -7.25 -9.16
CA THR A 202 12.55 -7.24 -7.69
C THR A 202 11.94 -5.96 -7.12
N SER A 203 12.29 -4.79 -7.67
CA SER A 203 11.76 -3.52 -7.16
C SER A 203 10.28 -3.34 -7.46
N SER A 204 9.80 -3.82 -8.60
CA SER A 204 8.36 -3.81 -8.94
C SER A 204 7.57 -4.60 -7.90
N PHE A 205 8.03 -5.81 -7.55
CA PHE A 205 7.39 -6.59 -6.49
C PHE A 205 7.49 -5.90 -5.13
N VAL A 206 8.70 -5.51 -4.68
CA VAL A 206 8.93 -4.89 -3.37
C VAL A 206 8.08 -3.64 -3.18
N ILE A 207 8.04 -2.77 -4.18
CA ILE A 207 7.23 -1.55 -4.14
C ILE A 207 5.75 -1.91 -4.25
N GLY A 208 5.35 -2.67 -5.26
CA GLY A 208 3.96 -2.95 -5.55
C GLY A 208 3.25 -3.77 -4.48
N PHE A 209 3.98 -4.65 -3.77
CA PHE A 209 3.44 -5.45 -2.68
C PHE A 209 3.28 -4.65 -1.38
N ALA A 210 4.14 -3.68 -1.12
CA ALA A 210 4.19 -2.97 0.16
C ALA A 210 3.70 -1.51 0.09
N VAL A 211 3.37 -0.99 -1.11
CA VAL A 211 2.73 0.31 -1.27
C VAL A 211 1.23 0.18 -1.06
N TRP A 212 0.66 1.08 -0.27
CA TRP A 212 -0.77 1.06 0.04
C TRP A 212 -1.53 2.18 -0.67
N GLY A 213 -0.86 3.27 -1.01
CA GLY A 213 -1.49 4.46 -1.60
C GLY A 213 -2.25 5.29 -0.58
N ASN A 214 -2.87 4.63 0.37
CA ASN A 214 -3.64 5.22 1.44
C ASN A 214 -2.95 5.10 2.82
N GLU A 215 -1.63 5.21 2.88
CA GLU A 215 -0.86 5.28 4.13
C GLU A 215 -1.46 6.26 5.15
N PRO A 216 -2.02 7.43 4.75
CA PRO A 216 -2.66 8.34 5.67
C PRO A 216 -3.80 7.73 6.48
N ASP A 217 -4.56 6.76 5.95
CA ASP A 217 -5.71 6.14 6.65
C ASP A 217 -5.28 5.43 7.93
N TYR A 218 -4.09 4.89 7.96
CA TYR A 218 -3.52 4.17 9.12
C TYR A 218 -2.71 5.11 10.00
N TRP A 219 -1.79 5.89 9.39
CA TRP A 219 -0.86 6.72 10.15
C TRP A 219 -1.48 7.97 10.77
N ARG A 220 -2.71 8.36 10.40
CA ARG A 220 -3.48 9.37 11.15
C ARG A 220 -3.68 9.01 12.63
N TYR A 221 -3.59 7.72 12.97
CA TYR A 221 -3.59 7.24 14.35
C TYR A 221 -2.21 7.29 15.02
N SER A 222 -1.18 7.82 14.36
CA SER A 222 0.15 8.03 14.94
C SER A 222 0.35 9.48 15.39
N LYS A 223 1.31 9.70 16.31
CA LYS A 223 1.76 11.07 16.63
C LYS A 223 2.60 11.61 15.48
N PRO A 224 2.50 12.92 15.12
CA PRO A 224 3.21 13.53 14.01
C PRO A 224 4.71 13.73 14.31
N CYS A 225 5.47 12.66 14.28
CA CYS A 225 6.92 12.66 14.49
C CYS A 225 7.57 11.74 13.46
N SER A 226 8.48 12.28 12.66
CA SER A 226 9.12 11.55 11.56
C SER A 226 9.81 10.26 12.02
N LEU A 227 10.54 10.28 13.14
CA LEU A 227 11.21 9.08 13.66
C LEU A 227 10.22 8.02 14.17
N ARG A 228 9.09 8.44 14.74
CA ARG A 228 8.04 7.52 15.21
C ARG A 228 7.30 6.84 14.06
N ILE A 229 7.42 7.35 12.86
CA ILE A 229 6.89 6.80 11.61
C ILE A 229 7.98 6.01 10.90
N ALA A 230 9.15 6.61 10.66
CA ALA A 230 10.22 6.03 9.87
C ALA A 230 10.77 4.73 10.48
N ILE A 231 11.03 4.68 11.78
CA ILE A 231 11.62 3.49 12.42
C ILE A 231 10.71 2.26 12.28
N PRO A 232 9.40 2.32 12.66
CA PRO A 232 8.50 1.18 12.44
C PRO A 232 8.37 0.78 10.98
N MET A 233 8.34 1.73 10.05
CA MET A 233 8.26 1.45 8.61
C MET A 233 9.50 0.74 8.09
N VAL A 234 10.69 1.21 8.45
CA VAL A 234 11.96 0.57 8.07
C VAL A 234 12.01 -0.86 8.57
N ILE A 235 11.66 -1.09 9.84
CA ILE A 235 11.63 -2.44 10.41
C ILE A 235 10.63 -3.33 9.68
N ALA A 236 9.44 -2.84 9.41
CA ALA A 236 8.41 -3.60 8.72
C ALA A 236 8.83 -3.99 7.30
N LEU A 237 9.41 -3.06 6.54
CA LEU A 237 9.88 -3.32 5.18
C LEU A 237 11.09 -4.27 5.17
N LEU A 238 12.03 -4.13 6.10
CA LEU A 238 13.15 -5.08 6.22
C LEU A 238 12.64 -6.49 6.49
N ILE A 239 11.67 -6.66 7.37
CA ILE A 239 11.08 -7.97 7.64
C ILE A 239 10.32 -8.46 6.40
N GLY A 240 9.36 -7.68 5.90
CA GLY A 240 8.41 -8.12 4.86
C GLY A 240 9.00 -8.21 3.47
N GLN A 241 9.83 -7.24 3.09
CA GLN A 241 10.28 -7.09 1.70
C GLN A 241 11.75 -7.49 1.48
N VAL A 242 12.48 -7.77 2.55
CA VAL A 242 13.86 -8.28 2.45
C VAL A 242 13.94 -9.68 3.02
N ILE A 243 13.60 -9.88 4.31
CA ILE A 243 13.80 -11.18 4.98
C ILE A 243 12.84 -12.25 4.40
N PHE A 244 11.57 -11.96 4.16
CA PHE A 244 10.62 -12.93 3.64
C PHE A 244 11.00 -13.47 2.26
N PRO A 245 11.23 -12.63 1.23
CA PRO A 245 11.64 -13.12 -0.09
C PRO A 245 13.01 -13.83 -0.06
N ILE A 246 13.97 -13.28 0.68
CA ILE A 246 15.27 -13.92 0.84
C ILE A 246 15.15 -15.30 1.50
N THR A 247 14.26 -15.46 2.49
CA THR A 247 14.00 -16.78 3.10
C THR A 247 13.53 -17.78 2.05
N GLY A 248 12.60 -17.40 1.18
CA GLY A 248 12.14 -18.22 0.08
C GLY A 248 13.26 -18.60 -0.90
N TRP A 249 14.08 -17.64 -1.28
CA TRP A 249 15.25 -17.86 -2.14
C TRP A 249 16.24 -18.84 -1.50
N LEU A 250 16.59 -18.65 -0.23
CA LEU A 250 17.51 -19.52 0.52
C LEU A 250 16.97 -20.96 0.63
N ILE A 251 15.67 -21.13 0.86
CA ILE A 251 15.04 -22.45 0.89
C ILE A 251 15.16 -23.12 -0.48
N SER A 252 14.81 -22.39 -1.54
CA SER A 252 14.89 -22.90 -2.90
C SER A 252 16.32 -23.30 -3.29
N GLN A 253 17.30 -22.46 -2.95
CA GLN A 253 18.73 -22.72 -3.17
C GLN A 253 19.21 -23.97 -2.39
N THR A 254 18.77 -24.14 -1.16
CA THR A 254 19.24 -25.26 -0.29
C THR A 254 18.61 -26.59 -0.68
N THR A 255 17.35 -26.56 -1.09
CA THR A 255 16.54 -27.78 -1.29
C THR A 255 16.39 -28.19 -2.75
N GLY A 256 16.72 -27.30 -3.69
CA GLY A 256 16.49 -27.50 -5.14
C GLY A 256 15.03 -27.39 -5.56
N ILE A 257 14.12 -27.06 -4.64
CA ILE A 257 12.71 -26.85 -4.96
C ILE A 257 12.55 -25.43 -5.54
N THR A 258 12.17 -25.36 -6.81
CA THR A 258 12.01 -24.07 -7.51
C THR A 258 10.57 -23.77 -7.89
N ASN A 259 9.65 -24.74 -7.75
CA ASN A 259 8.24 -24.52 -8.06
C ASN A 259 7.50 -23.95 -6.84
N SER A 260 7.03 -22.71 -6.98
CA SER A 260 6.24 -22.01 -5.97
C SER A 260 4.91 -22.70 -5.63
N ASP A 261 4.30 -23.42 -6.60
CA ASP A 261 3.03 -24.12 -6.36
C ASP A 261 3.18 -25.30 -5.41
N THR A 262 4.34 -25.95 -5.37
CA THR A 262 4.64 -27.06 -4.45
C THR A 262 5.31 -26.60 -3.17
N ALA A 263 5.74 -25.34 -3.09
CA ALA A 263 6.51 -24.81 -1.97
C ALA A 263 5.70 -24.84 -0.66
N THR A 264 4.40 -24.55 -0.71
CA THR A 264 3.56 -24.54 0.50
C THR A 264 3.45 -25.92 1.13
N ALA A 265 3.23 -26.97 0.33
CA ALA A 265 3.21 -28.36 0.79
C ALA A 265 4.58 -28.79 1.36
N PHE A 266 5.67 -28.40 0.70
CA PHE A 266 7.02 -28.65 1.19
C PHE A 266 7.30 -27.96 2.53
N LEU A 267 6.89 -26.72 2.70
CA LEU A 267 7.05 -25.94 3.92
C LEU A 267 6.35 -26.57 5.13
N ASN A 268 5.33 -27.41 4.93
CA ASN A 268 4.70 -28.15 6.01
C ASN A 268 5.71 -28.98 6.81
N ASN A 269 6.54 -29.74 6.12
CA ASN A 269 7.58 -30.53 6.76
C ASN A 269 8.82 -29.69 7.12
N TYR A 270 9.14 -28.71 6.32
CA TYR A 270 10.35 -27.92 6.49
C TYR A 270 10.27 -26.91 7.64
N SER A 271 9.15 -26.14 7.73
CA SER A 271 9.00 -25.06 8.71
C SER A 271 8.01 -25.36 9.82
N PHE A 272 7.03 -26.26 9.58
CA PHE A 272 5.95 -26.54 10.51
C PHE A 272 6.06 -27.92 11.16
N ALA A 273 7.22 -28.58 11.02
CA ALA A 273 7.51 -29.91 11.57
C ALA A 273 6.48 -30.99 11.20
N GLY A 274 5.83 -30.87 10.04
CA GLY A 274 4.78 -31.77 9.57
C GLY A 274 3.39 -31.52 10.19
N PHE A 275 3.26 -30.53 11.07
CA PHE A 275 1.98 -30.18 11.68
C PHE A 275 1.22 -29.16 10.82
N ALA A 276 0.38 -29.65 9.91
CA ALA A 276 -0.42 -28.81 9.01
C ALA A 276 -1.25 -27.73 9.75
N ILE A 277 -1.70 -28.03 10.98
CA ILE A 277 -2.47 -27.08 11.79
C ILE A 277 -1.64 -25.84 12.18
N ILE A 278 -0.33 -26.00 12.42
CA ILE A 278 0.56 -24.90 12.70
C ILE A 278 0.74 -24.06 11.43
N GLY A 279 0.95 -24.72 10.30
CA GLY A 279 1.02 -24.06 8.99
C GLY A 279 -0.26 -23.25 8.68
N LEU A 280 -1.41 -23.87 8.86
CA LEU A 280 -2.71 -23.20 8.66
C LEU A 280 -2.87 -21.96 9.56
N PHE A 281 -2.45 -22.07 10.83
CA PHE A 281 -2.53 -20.93 11.76
C PHE A 281 -1.62 -19.76 11.32
N VAL A 282 -0.37 -20.05 10.91
CA VAL A 282 0.57 -19.05 10.40
C VAL A 282 0.05 -18.39 9.14
N LEU A 283 -0.45 -19.19 8.18
CA LEU A 283 -0.98 -18.68 6.91
C LEU A 283 -2.27 -17.90 7.10
N ALA A 284 -3.18 -18.38 7.94
CA ALA A 284 -4.39 -17.66 8.29
C ALA A 284 -4.03 -16.30 8.94
N ALA A 285 -3.12 -16.29 9.92
CA ALA A 285 -2.67 -15.04 10.54
C ALA A 285 -2.10 -14.05 9.51
N SER A 286 -1.36 -14.54 8.51
CA SER A 286 -0.82 -13.74 7.41
C SER A 286 -1.92 -13.15 6.54
N TYR A 287 -2.71 -14.00 5.90
CA TYR A 287 -3.68 -13.58 4.89
C TYR A 287 -4.85 -12.79 5.47
N PHE A 288 -5.36 -13.17 6.66
CA PHE A 288 -6.43 -12.44 7.32
C PHE A 288 -5.99 -11.03 7.73
N ALA A 289 -4.80 -10.87 8.35
CA ALA A 289 -4.33 -9.56 8.77
C ALA A 289 -4.12 -8.59 7.60
N THR A 290 -3.61 -9.08 6.47
CA THR A 290 -3.44 -8.26 5.28
C THR A 290 -4.80 -7.86 4.68
N ASN A 291 -5.72 -8.83 4.53
CA ASN A 291 -7.06 -8.55 4.01
C ASN A 291 -7.90 -7.66 4.93
N ASP A 292 -7.73 -7.76 6.25
CA ASP A 292 -8.34 -6.84 7.20
C ASP A 292 -7.96 -5.39 6.90
N SER A 293 -6.67 -5.16 6.66
CA SER A 293 -6.18 -3.82 6.33
C SER A 293 -6.70 -3.35 4.97
N ILE A 294 -6.73 -4.21 3.95
CA ILE A 294 -7.25 -3.87 2.62
C ILE A 294 -8.70 -3.38 2.69
N LEU A 295 -9.58 -4.11 3.38
CA LEU A 295 -10.97 -3.70 3.54
C LEU A 295 -11.14 -2.40 4.31
N PHE A 296 -10.36 -2.20 5.38
CA PHE A 296 -10.44 -0.98 6.18
C PHE A 296 -10.17 0.29 5.36
N GLY A 297 -9.14 0.27 4.51
CA GLY A 297 -8.86 1.41 3.62
C GLY A 297 -9.96 1.62 2.57
N SER A 298 -10.51 0.53 2.04
CA SER A 298 -11.56 0.59 1.00
C SER A 298 -12.91 1.08 1.51
N ASP A 299 -13.21 0.82 2.77
CA ASP A 299 -14.45 1.22 3.42
C ASP A 299 -14.63 2.75 3.39
N ALA A 300 -13.62 3.50 3.84
CA ALA A 300 -13.64 4.95 3.79
C ALA A 300 -13.77 5.51 2.35
N ALA A 301 -13.16 4.82 1.39
CA ALA A 301 -13.26 5.18 -0.02
C ALA A 301 -14.68 4.95 -0.57
N LEU A 302 -15.30 3.83 -0.22
CA LEU A 302 -16.67 3.51 -0.65
C LEU A 302 -17.68 4.48 -0.05
N GLU A 303 -17.56 4.82 1.24
CA GLU A 303 -18.40 5.83 1.89
C GLU A 303 -18.26 7.24 1.26
N THR A 304 -17.08 7.56 0.71
CA THR A 304 -16.84 8.81 -0.01
C THR A 304 -17.61 8.88 -1.32
N ILE A 305 -17.76 7.77 -2.03
CA ILE A 305 -18.51 7.69 -3.28
C ILE A 305 -20.01 7.61 -3.00
N TRP A 306 -20.37 6.76 -2.04
CA TRP A 306 -21.77 6.42 -1.73
C TRP A 306 -21.95 6.40 -0.20
N PRO A 307 -22.55 7.45 0.38
CA PRO A 307 -22.79 7.51 1.82
C PRO A 307 -23.59 6.31 2.31
N MET A 308 -22.99 5.48 3.15
CA MET A 308 -23.62 4.30 3.73
C MET A 308 -23.04 3.98 5.10
N LYS A 309 -23.66 3.04 5.81
CA LYS A 309 -23.17 2.57 7.12
C LYS A 309 -21.94 1.69 6.92
N HIS A 310 -20.92 1.85 7.76
CA HIS A 310 -19.69 1.05 7.80
C HIS A 310 -19.93 -0.47 7.59
N LYS A 311 -20.85 -1.08 8.35
CA LYS A 311 -21.15 -2.52 8.21
C LYS A 311 -21.68 -2.90 6.82
N THR A 312 -22.45 -2.01 6.19
CA THR A 312 -23.00 -2.25 4.84
C THR A 312 -21.87 -2.16 3.81
N ALA A 313 -20.95 -1.20 3.95
CA ALA A 313 -19.78 -1.08 3.08
C ALA A 313 -18.89 -2.32 3.17
N ILE A 314 -18.58 -2.80 4.37
CA ILE A 314 -17.81 -4.04 4.56
C ILE A 314 -18.48 -5.25 3.89
N ILE A 315 -19.80 -5.42 4.03
CA ILE A 315 -20.51 -6.54 3.39
C ILE A 315 -20.42 -6.44 1.86
N ILE A 316 -20.63 -5.26 1.29
CA ILE A 316 -20.54 -5.04 -0.16
C ILE A 316 -19.13 -5.37 -0.66
N LEU A 317 -18.10 -4.81 -0.01
CA LEU A 317 -16.70 -5.04 -0.36
C LEU A 317 -16.31 -6.51 -0.24
N ALA A 318 -16.76 -7.21 0.81
CA ALA A 318 -16.51 -8.63 0.99
C ALA A 318 -17.17 -9.47 -0.12
N MET A 319 -18.41 -9.14 -0.50
CA MET A 319 -19.09 -9.84 -1.60
C MET A 319 -18.38 -9.61 -2.94
N VAL A 320 -18.04 -8.36 -3.26
CA VAL A 320 -17.30 -8.05 -4.48
C VAL A 320 -15.93 -8.71 -4.47
N GLY A 321 -15.22 -8.68 -3.34
CA GLY A 321 -13.96 -9.38 -3.15
C GLY A 321 -14.06 -10.91 -3.32
N ALA A 322 -15.13 -11.53 -2.81
CA ALA A 322 -15.37 -12.95 -3.00
C ALA A 322 -15.67 -13.31 -4.46
N VAL A 323 -16.40 -12.46 -5.19
CA VAL A 323 -16.60 -12.62 -6.65
C VAL A 323 -15.26 -12.49 -7.39
N THR A 324 -14.43 -11.52 -7.02
CA THR A 324 -13.08 -11.34 -7.60
C THR A 324 -12.20 -12.56 -7.33
N ALA A 325 -12.27 -13.11 -6.11
CA ALA A 325 -11.57 -14.35 -5.75
C ALA A 325 -12.05 -15.54 -6.62
N ALA A 326 -13.34 -15.66 -6.86
CA ALA A 326 -13.88 -16.69 -7.76
C ALA A 326 -13.32 -16.55 -9.20
N ILE A 327 -13.23 -15.32 -9.71
CA ILE A 327 -12.66 -15.05 -11.04
C ILE A 327 -11.16 -15.40 -11.08
N PHE A 328 -10.40 -15.07 -10.04
CA PHE A 328 -8.97 -15.34 -10.00
C PHE A 328 -8.63 -16.81 -9.73
N SER A 329 -9.54 -17.56 -9.10
CA SER A 329 -9.31 -18.96 -8.73
C SER A 329 -9.06 -19.92 -9.92
N VAL A 330 -9.39 -19.51 -11.13
CA VAL A 330 -9.18 -20.28 -12.38
C VAL A 330 -7.89 -19.91 -13.10
N ASN A 331 -7.12 -18.94 -12.57
CA ASN A 331 -5.88 -18.47 -13.15
C ASN A 331 -4.67 -18.91 -12.30
N ASP A 332 -3.48 -18.81 -12.87
CA ASP A 332 -2.22 -18.95 -12.13
C ASP A 332 -2.12 -17.85 -11.07
N SER A 333 -2.06 -18.25 -9.78
CA SER A 333 -2.10 -17.33 -8.65
C SER A 333 -0.84 -16.48 -8.54
N ILE A 334 0.34 -17.02 -8.82
CA ILE A 334 1.61 -16.30 -8.73
C ILE A 334 1.74 -15.31 -9.88
N LYS A 335 1.37 -15.71 -11.08
CA LYS A 335 1.33 -14.81 -12.24
C LYS A 335 0.33 -13.67 -12.01
N THR A 336 -0.86 -13.99 -11.51
CA THR A 336 -1.87 -12.98 -11.16
C THR A 336 -1.35 -12.01 -10.10
N LEU A 337 -0.67 -12.52 -9.07
CA LEU A 337 -0.05 -11.70 -8.02
C LEU A 337 1.00 -10.74 -8.62
N SER A 338 1.87 -11.22 -9.51
CA SER A 338 2.88 -10.36 -10.16
C SER A 338 2.24 -9.22 -10.94
N VAL A 339 1.17 -9.53 -11.70
CA VAL A 339 0.39 -8.51 -12.43
C VAL A 339 -0.21 -7.46 -11.49
N ILE A 340 -0.77 -7.91 -10.37
CA ILE A 340 -1.35 -7.03 -9.36
C ILE A 340 -0.29 -6.13 -8.71
N THR A 341 0.89 -6.65 -8.41
CA THR A 341 1.98 -5.83 -7.83
C THR A 341 2.45 -4.76 -8.80
N ASP A 342 2.59 -5.08 -10.08
CA ASP A 342 2.97 -4.11 -11.11
C ASP A 342 1.94 -2.99 -11.27
N LEU A 343 0.64 -3.31 -11.23
CA LEU A 343 -0.43 -2.30 -11.25
C LEU A 343 -0.40 -1.44 -9.99
N SER A 344 -0.22 -2.08 -8.83
CA SER A 344 -0.26 -1.41 -7.54
C SER A 344 0.81 -0.34 -7.40
N CYS A 345 2.03 -0.60 -7.87
CA CYS A 345 3.13 0.36 -7.76
C CYS A 345 2.92 1.64 -8.60
N ILE A 346 1.97 1.61 -9.54
CA ILE A 346 1.59 2.75 -10.37
C ILE A 346 0.33 3.42 -9.82
N PHE A 347 -0.77 2.66 -9.72
CA PHE A 347 -2.10 3.21 -9.49
C PHE A 347 -2.36 3.64 -8.05
N LEU A 348 -1.80 2.95 -7.05
CA LEU A 348 -2.04 3.28 -5.64
C LEU A 348 -1.31 4.56 -5.19
N PRO A 349 0.00 4.76 -5.46
CA PRO A 349 0.72 5.89 -4.88
C PRO A 349 0.56 7.20 -5.62
N VAL A 350 0.27 7.21 -6.93
CA VAL A 350 0.21 8.44 -7.74
C VAL A 350 -0.72 9.50 -7.15
N PRO A 351 -1.96 9.19 -6.72
CA PRO A 351 -2.81 10.19 -6.06
C PRO A 351 -2.16 10.78 -4.81
N THR A 352 -1.54 9.93 -3.99
CA THR A 352 -0.91 10.38 -2.73
C THR A 352 0.38 11.15 -2.97
N VAL A 353 1.13 10.83 -4.02
CA VAL A 353 2.27 11.65 -4.47
C VAL A 353 1.81 13.08 -4.79
N ILE A 354 0.68 13.24 -5.46
CA ILE A 354 0.09 14.56 -5.74
C ILE A 354 -0.30 15.27 -4.44
N MET A 355 -0.93 14.56 -3.48
CA MET A 355 -1.28 15.14 -2.17
C MET A 355 -0.03 15.57 -1.37
N ILE A 356 1.04 14.79 -1.39
CA ILE A 356 2.32 15.14 -0.77
C ILE A 356 2.93 16.35 -1.45
N THR A 357 2.88 16.40 -2.78
CA THR A 357 3.40 17.53 -3.58
C THR A 357 2.64 18.81 -3.26
N GLU A 358 1.30 18.75 -3.19
CA GLU A 358 0.45 19.87 -2.79
C GLU A 358 0.80 20.39 -1.39
N TRP A 359 0.88 19.46 -0.42
CA TRP A 359 1.25 19.82 0.95
C TRP A 359 2.63 20.49 1.01
N TRP A 360 3.62 19.95 0.29
CA TRP A 360 4.97 20.49 0.24
C TRP A 360 4.99 21.88 -0.42
N LEU A 361 4.30 22.06 -1.55
CA LEU A 361 4.22 23.34 -2.25
C LEU A 361 3.59 24.41 -1.35
N ARG A 362 2.43 24.15 -0.77
CA ARG A 362 1.74 25.11 0.08
C ARG A 362 2.52 25.42 1.35
N GLU A 363 2.83 24.42 2.14
CA GLU A 363 3.37 24.63 3.50
C GLU A 363 4.83 25.08 3.47
N LYS A 364 5.65 24.52 2.57
CA LYS A 364 7.10 24.72 2.59
C LYS A 364 7.58 25.75 1.58
N PHE A 365 6.98 25.82 0.40
CA PHE A 365 7.45 26.69 -0.67
C PHE A 365 6.72 28.03 -0.68
N PHE A 366 5.39 28.02 -0.69
CA PHE A 366 4.59 29.25 -0.75
C PHE A 366 4.17 29.78 0.62
N ARG A 367 4.32 29.01 1.69
CA ARG A 367 3.91 29.35 3.07
C ARG A 367 2.42 29.67 3.20
N LEU A 368 1.61 29.04 2.38
CA LEU A 368 0.15 29.11 2.42
C LEU A 368 -0.37 28.04 3.39
N PRO A 369 -1.10 28.39 4.45
CA PRO A 369 -1.56 27.40 5.42
C PRO A 369 -2.61 26.47 4.81
N ILE A 370 -2.58 25.19 5.24
CA ILE A 370 -3.65 24.23 4.96
C ILE A 370 -4.43 24.03 6.25
N ASP A 371 -5.72 24.35 6.22
CA ASP A 371 -6.62 24.11 7.36
C ASP A 371 -7.15 22.68 7.31
N PHE A 372 -6.50 21.77 8.02
CA PHE A 372 -6.93 20.38 8.14
C PHE A 372 -8.09 20.19 9.13
N ALA A 373 -8.41 21.17 9.95
CA ALA A 373 -9.52 21.08 10.91
C ALA A 373 -10.87 21.28 10.23
N ASN A 374 -10.90 22.09 9.17
CA ASN A 374 -12.11 22.45 8.44
C ASN A 374 -12.04 21.94 6.98
N VAL A 375 -12.16 20.63 6.81
CA VAL A 375 -12.21 20.05 5.47
C VAL A 375 -13.55 20.38 4.82
N PRO A 376 -13.55 21.01 3.61
CA PRO A 376 -14.79 21.40 2.96
C PRO A 376 -15.69 20.21 2.64
N ALA A 377 -17.01 20.41 2.70
CA ALA A 377 -17.96 19.41 2.21
C ALA A 377 -17.76 19.19 0.70
N LEU A 378 -18.06 17.98 0.20
CA LEU A 378 -17.87 17.67 -1.23
C LEU A 378 -18.60 18.65 -2.16
N ILE A 379 -19.76 19.16 -1.73
CA ILE A 379 -20.57 20.10 -2.53
C ILE A 379 -19.93 21.49 -2.65
N GLU A 380 -19.11 21.86 -1.68
CA GLU A 380 -18.42 23.16 -1.62
C GLU A 380 -17.16 23.19 -2.49
N LEU A 381 -16.66 22.01 -2.85
CA LEU A 381 -15.46 21.89 -3.68
C LEU A 381 -15.76 22.21 -5.15
N PRO A 382 -14.76 22.72 -5.89
CA PRO A 382 -14.85 22.82 -7.35
C PRO A 382 -15.18 21.46 -7.95
N ALA A 383 -15.86 21.44 -9.08
CA ALA A 383 -16.25 20.18 -9.72
C ALA A 383 -15.03 19.30 -10.02
N ILE A 384 -13.99 19.89 -10.60
CA ILE A 384 -12.74 19.23 -10.99
C ILE A 384 -11.59 20.19 -10.71
N ASP A 385 -10.52 19.68 -10.11
CA ASP A 385 -9.22 20.33 -10.05
C ASP A 385 -8.38 19.83 -11.23
N TRP A 386 -8.28 20.59 -12.28
CA TRP A 386 -7.63 20.18 -13.53
C TRP A 386 -6.14 19.90 -13.37
N PRO A 387 -5.33 20.71 -12.66
CA PRO A 387 -3.93 20.39 -12.38
C PRO A 387 -3.74 19.02 -11.78
N ALA A 388 -4.56 18.65 -10.80
CA ALA A 388 -4.48 17.36 -10.13
C ALA A 388 -4.88 16.20 -11.04
N ILE A 389 -5.95 16.37 -11.83
CA ILE A 389 -6.42 15.32 -12.75
C ILE A 389 -5.43 15.09 -13.90
N ILE A 390 -4.89 16.17 -14.49
CA ILE A 390 -3.88 16.05 -15.56
C ILE A 390 -2.63 15.34 -15.04
N ALA A 391 -2.15 15.71 -13.85
CA ALA A 391 -1.01 15.07 -13.22
C ALA A 391 -1.25 13.59 -12.91
N LEU A 392 -2.47 13.25 -12.43
CA LEU A 392 -2.90 11.90 -12.14
C LEU A 392 -2.86 11.02 -13.41
N LEU A 393 -3.49 11.49 -14.47
CA LEU A 393 -3.56 10.78 -15.75
C LEU A 393 -2.17 10.63 -16.39
N ALA A 394 -1.35 11.67 -16.34
CA ALA A 394 0.02 11.61 -16.85
C ALA A 394 0.87 10.58 -16.10
N GLY A 395 0.78 10.53 -14.76
CA GLY A 395 1.46 9.51 -13.96
C GLY A 395 0.99 8.09 -14.33
N PHE A 396 -0.31 7.87 -14.45
CA PHE A 396 -0.87 6.58 -14.85
C PHE A 396 -0.41 6.16 -16.26
N VAL A 397 -0.46 7.06 -17.22
CA VAL A 397 -0.04 6.78 -18.61
C VAL A 397 1.44 6.44 -18.66
N VAL A 398 2.30 7.25 -18.06
CA VAL A 398 3.76 7.01 -18.08
C VAL A 398 4.07 5.70 -17.37
N GLY A 399 3.52 5.45 -16.18
CA GLY A 399 3.73 4.20 -15.47
C GLY A 399 3.29 2.97 -16.27
N THR A 400 2.11 3.02 -16.88
CA THR A 400 1.59 1.91 -17.68
C THR A 400 2.41 1.67 -18.96
N VAL A 401 2.81 2.74 -19.65
CA VAL A 401 3.63 2.65 -20.87
C VAL A 401 5.01 2.07 -20.57
N THR A 402 5.57 2.40 -19.40
CA THR A 402 6.91 1.94 -19.00
C THR A 402 6.91 0.64 -18.20
N SER A 403 5.74 0.06 -17.91
CA SER A 403 5.62 -1.20 -17.17
C SER A 403 6.01 -2.45 -17.98
N GLY A 404 6.09 -2.33 -19.30
CA GLY A 404 6.34 -3.46 -20.21
C GLY A 404 5.10 -4.29 -20.57
N TRP A 405 3.91 -3.88 -20.14
CA TRP A 405 2.67 -4.64 -20.38
C TRP A 405 2.03 -4.41 -21.74
N ILE A 406 2.34 -3.28 -22.37
CA ILE A 406 1.73 -2.92 -23.65
C ILE A 406 2.53 -3.57 -24.77
N PRO A 407 1.93 -4.51 -25.52
CA PRO A 407 2.60 -5.12 -26.66
C PRO A 407 3.09 -4.08 -27.67
N GLY A 408 4.32 -4.19 -28.10
CA GLY A 408 4.98 -3.24 -29.01
C GLY A 408 5.67 -2.06 -28.34
N LEU A 409 5.54 -1.89 -27.01
CA LEU A 409 6.22 -0.86 -26.23
C LEU A 409 7.25 -1.43 -25.23
N GLU A 410 7.64 -2.70 -25.40
CA GLU A 410 8.58 -3.38 -24.50
C GLU A 410 9.94 -2.66 -24.40
N SER A 411 10.33 -1.96 -25.45
CA SER A 411 11.55 -1.15 -25.48
C SER A 411 11.54 0.04 -24.50
N LEU A 412 10.34 0.45 -24.06
CA LEU A 412 10.16 1.52 -23.06
C LEU A 412 10.19 0.99 -21.63
N HIS A 413 10.22 -0.34 -21.45
CA HIS A 413 10.37 -0.98 -20.15
C HIS A 413 11.81 -0.85 -19.63
N VAL A 414 12.17 0.32 -19.14
CA VAL A 414 13.51 0.64 -18.64
C VAL A 414 13.40 1.21 -17.22
N GLY A 415 14.13 0.60 -16.29
CA GLY A 415 14.17 1.05 -14.90
C GLY A 415 12.93 0.66 -14.09
N ILE A 416 12.48 1.55 -13.22
CA ILE A 416 11.40 1.31 -12.26
C ILE A 416 10.19 2.16 -12.64
N CYS A 417 9.17 1.54 -13.25
CA CYS A 417 7.98 2.22 -13.79
C CYS A 417 7.23 3.05 -12.73
N SER A 418 7.20 2.59 -11.48
CA SER A 418 6.60 3.33 -10.36
C SER A 418 7.28 4.69 -10.14
N ILE A 419 8.61 4.73 -10.10
CA ILE A 419 9.36 5.97 -9.90
C ILE A 419 9.10 6.95 -11.06
N GLN A 420 9.04 6.44 -12.29
CA GLN A 420 8.72 7.27 -13.46
C GLN A 420 7.31 7.85 -13.35
N ALA A 421 6.31 7.05 -12.94
CA ALA A 421 4.95 7.50 -12.71
C ALA A 421 4.87 8.59 -11.62
N TRP A 422 5.54 8.35 -10.49
CA TRP A 422 5.54 9.26 -9.34
C TRP A 422 6.21 10.59 -9.65
N LEU A 423 7.39 10.56 -10.26
CA LEU A 423 8.12 11.78 -10.64
C LEU A 423 7.38 12.57 -11.72
N THR A 424 6.77 11.90 -12.70
CA THR A 424 5.97 12.55 -13.73
C THR A 424 4.75 13.26 -13.12
N SER A 425 4.01 12.58 -12.25
CA SER A 425 2.83 13.19 -11.61
C SER A 425 3.21 14.38 -10.72
N ALA A 426 4.26 14.24 -9.90
CA ALA A 426 4.76 15.32 -9.05
C ALA A 426 5.25 16.53 -9.88
N PHE A 427 6.00 16.28 -10.95
CA PHE A 427 6.53 17.32 -11.83
C PHE A 427 5.40 18.08 -12.54
N ILE A 428 4.50 17.39 -13.21
CA ILE A 428 3.38 18.00 -13.92
C ILE A 428 2.49 18.79 -12.98
N TYR A 429 2.16 18.20 -11.81
CA TYR A 429 1.39 18.90 -10.80
C TYR A 429 2.07 20.19 -10.35
N THR A 430 3.36 20.14 -10.04
CA THR A 430 4.14 21.30 -9.63
C THR A 430 4.13 22.40 -10.68
N VAL A 431 4.38 22.05 -11.96
CA VAL A 431 4.41 23.04 -13.05
C VAL A 431 3.06 23.74 -13.20
N LEU A 432 1.95 22.99 -13.17
CA LEU A 432 0.61 23.55 -13.34
C LEU A 432 0.19 24.40 -12.13
N ARG A 433 0.54 23.98 -10.91
CA ARG A 433 0.09 24.62 -9.67
C ARG A 433 0.91 25.85 -9.25
N VAL A 434 2.22 25.88 -9.57
CA VAL A 434 3.09 26.99 -9.19
C VAL A 434 2.58 28.34 -9.76
N ARG A 435 2.02 28.34 -10.98
CA ARG A 435 1.48 29.56 -11.58
C ARG A 435 0.28 30.09 -10.78
N GLU A 436 -0.61 29.20 -10.34
CA GLU A 436 -1.80 29.59 -9.57
C GLU A 436 -1.41 30.17 -8.21
N TYR A 437 -0.50 29.51 -7.47
CA TYR A 437 -0.08 29.99 -6.15
C TYR A 437 0.72 31.29 -6.21
N ARG A 438 1.46 31.53 -7.27
CA ARG A 438 2.09 32.85 -7.47
C ARG A 438 1.07 33.97 -7.61
N MET A 439 -0.02 33.72 -8.34
CA MET A 439 -1.08 34.70 -8.47
C MET A 439 -1.84 34.91 -7.15
N GLU A 440 -2.10 33.86 -6.38
CA GLU A 440 -2.71 33.95 -5.06
C GLU A 440 -1.84 34.75 -4.08
N THR A 441 -0.55 34.49 -4.05
CA THR A 441 0.41 35.20 -3.19
C THR A 441 0.49 36.68 -3.56
N VAL A 442 0.52 37.02 -4.86
CA VAL A 442 0.51 38.40 -5.34
C VAL A 442 -0.83 39.08 -5.02
N GLY A 443 -1.96 38.36 -5.17
CA GLY A 443 -3.28 38.88 -4.81
C GLY A 443 -3.40 39.22 -3.32
N GLN A 444 -2.89 38.37 -2.45
CA GLN A 444 -2.86 38.60 -1.00
C GLN A 444 -1.98 39.78 -0.60
N ALA A 445 -0.87 40.00 -1.32
CA ALA A 445 0.02 41.15 -1.08
C ALA A 445 -0.59 42.48 -1.54
N LEU A 446 -1.47 42.46 -2.56
CA LEU A 446 -2.12 43.68 -3.08
C LEU A 446 -3.34 44.11 -2.25
N ILE A 447 -4.00 43.22 -1.52
CA ILE A 447 -5.18 43.56 -0.71
C ILE A 447 -4.87 44.59 0.40
N PRO A 448 -3.76 44.53 1.16
CA PRO A 448 -3.41 45.56 2.12
C PRO A 448 -3.17 46.93 1.49
N GLU A 449 -2.49 47.01 0.36
CA GLU A 449 -2.22 48.28 -0.35
C GLU A 449 -3.51 48.94 -0.85
N ILE A 450 -4.46 48.14 -1.35
CA ILE A 450 -5.75 48.69 -1.81
C ILE A 450 -6.59 49.19 -0.62
N THR A 451 -6.51 48.50 0.53
CA THR A 451 -7.24 48.91 1.73
C THR A 451 -6.62 50.14 2.38
N GLU A 452 -5.30 50.29 2.40
CA GLU A 452 -4.61 51.49 2.87
C GLU A 452 -4.89 52.71 1.95
N GLN A 453 -4.80 52.51 0.65
CA GLN A 453 -5.12 53.61 -0.33
C GLN A 453 -6.59 54.02 -0.25
N ALA A 454 -7.53 53.09 -0.09
CA ALA A 454 -8.94 53.39 0.09
C ALA A 454 -9.20 54.12 1.43
N THR A 455 -8.47 53.81 2.48
CA THR A 455 -8.58 54.47 3.77
C THR A 455 -7.97 55.88 3.75
N GLU A 456 -6.83 56.07 3.06
CA GLU A 456 -6.24 57.39 2.83
C GLU A 456 -7.11 58.29 1.99
N SER A 457 -7.78 57.77 0.93
CA SER A 457 -8.66 58.54 0.09
C SER A 457 -9.95 59.00 0.78
N ILE A 458 -10.42 58.28 1.82
CA ILE A 458 -11.58 58.63 2.62
C ILE A 458 -11.22 59.70 3.66
N LEU A 459 -9.95 59.83 4.06
CA LEU A 459 -9.48 60.80 5.03
C LEU A 459 -9.11 62.18 4.41
N ILE A 460 -9.17 62.34 3.11
CA ILE A 460 -8.76 63.56 2.37
C ILE A 460 -9.97 64.35 1.83
N GLU A 461 -11.24 63.93 2.04
CA GLU A 461 -12.37 64.79 1.77
C GLU A 461 -12.70 65.69 2.95
N PRO A 462 -12.70 67.04 2.77
CA PRO A 462 -12.88 68.06 3.81
C PRO A 462 -14.31 68.17 4.30
#